data_c04ef424de61f0cc2ce0c2dfda5fad35
#
_entry.id   c04ef424de61f0cc2ce0c2dfda5fad35
#
_cell.length_a   1.000
_cell.length_b   1.000
_cell.length_c   1.000
_cell.angle_alpha   90.00
_cell.angle_beta   90.00
_cell.angle_gamma   90.00
#
_symmetry.space_group_name_H-M   'P 1'
#
loop_
_entity.id
_entity.type
_entity.pdbx_description
1 polymer ?
#
loop_
_entity_poly.entity_id
_entity_poly.type
_entity_poly.pdbx_seq_one_letter_code
_entity_poly.pdbx_strand_id
1 'polypeptide(L)'
;MMLRRILLALVITALFSGAEFAKGGVSARGAQVDLTPGKFEYYALALSWQPAFCEGHREKKECVSQTEERYDAKNLALHGLWPNKRGDRQHKYAYCGVGKKTKNLDKPDSWCRMPKLKLTDETAENLPIYMPGYASCLQNHEWYKHGTCSGLKANDYFAAACTIDSKIADSSFGKFISNNIGNAVSSDSLLDEFEKDYGAGSRKFINLFCDRADGKALLSEVRIYLKKKLPGNGILNGSFALPDKSERGNCPDSFIIDKAGFSEN
;
A
#
# COMPACT_ATOMS: atom_id res chain seq x y z
N MET A 1 -80.23 -17.41 50.93
CA MET A 1 -79.81 -18.82 50.78
C MET A 1 -78.96 -18.92 49.51
N MET A 2 -77.59 -18.88 49.64
CA MET A 2 -76.72 -18.99 48.47
C MET A 2 -75.71 -20.13 48.71
N LEU A 3 -75.80 -21.11 47.83
CA LEU A 3 -75.03 -22.32 47.82
C LEU A 3 -73.61 -21.97 47.26
N ARG A 4 -72.53 -22.12 48.04
CA ARG A 4 -71.14 -22.05 47.58
C ARG A 4 -70.78 -23.38 46.92
N ARG A 5 -70.43 -23.33 45.64
CA ARG A 5 -69.81 -24.46 44.94
C ARG A 5 -68.29 -24.25 45.05
N ILE A 6 -67.63 -25.22 45.62
CA ILE A 6 -66.15 -25.30 45.71
C ILE A 6 -65.69 -26.06 44.43
N LEU A 7 -64.90 -25.42 43.59
CA LEU A 7 -64.20 -26.06 42.47
C LEU A 7 -62.79 -26.47 42.96
N LEU A 8 -62.54 -27.74 42.87
CA LEU A 8 -61.22 -28.35 43.13
C LEU A 8 -60.43 -28.25 41.85
N ALA A 9 -59.36 -27.46 41.88
CA ALA A 9 -58.42 -27.38 40.77
C ALA A 9 -57.31 -28.42 40.94
N LEU A 10 -57.21 -29.37 40.02
CA LEU A 10 -56.14 -30.32 39.92
C LEU A 10 -54.94 -29.58 39.31
N VAL A 11 -53.82 -29.50 40.07
CA VAL A 11 -52.54 -29.01 39.56
C VAL A 11 -51.79 -30.21 38.95
N ILE A 12 -51.68 -30.24 37.63
CA ILE A 12 -50.82 -31.20 36.93
C ILE A 12 -49.43 -30.54 36.80
N THR A 13 -48.48 -31.00 37.58
CA THR A 13 -47.06 -30.63 37.45
C THR A 13 -46.46 -31.41 36.29
N ALA A 14 -46.32 -30.73 35.16
CA ALA A 14 -45.52 -31.23 34.03
C ALA A 14 -44.01 -30.96 34.31
N LEU A 15 -43.29 -32.02 34.53
CA LEU A 15 -41.82 -31.98 34.59
C LEU A 15 -41.27 -31.75 33.16
N PHE A 16 -40.94 -30.53 32.82
CA PHE A 16 -40.15 -30.23 31.63
C PHE A 16 -38.68 -30.45 32.00
N SER A 17 -38.08 -31.54 31.53
CA SER A 17 -36.66 -31.71 31.50
C SER A 17 -36.09 -30.75 30.45
N GLY A 18 -35.56 -29.63 30.94
CA GLY A 18 -34.84 -28.65 30.09
C GLY A 18 -33.55 -29.26 29.60
N ALA A 19 -33.50 -29.64 28.31
CA ALA A 19 -32.25 -29.81 27.62
C ALA A 19 -31.65 -28.41 27.40
N GLU A 20 -30.66 -28.04 28.17
CA GLU A 20 -29.82 -26.87 27.91
C GLU A 20 -29.05 -27.11 26.62
N PHE A 21 -29.55 -26.52 25.52
CA PHE A 21 -28.75 -26.32 24.33
C PHE A 21 -27.66 -25.27 24.70
N ALA A 22 -26.47 -25.77 25.08
CA ALA A 22 -25.27 -24.97 25.11
C ALA A 22 -25.07 -24.35 23.73
N LYS A 23 -25.44 -23.07 23.57
CA LYS A 23 -25.01 -22.24 22.43
C LYS A 23 -23.49 -22.07 22.56
N GLY A 24 -22.74 -23.05 22.07
CA GLY A 24 -21.32 -22.94 21.80
C GLY A 24 -21.13 -21.87 20.71
N GLY A 25 -21.07 -20.61 21.12
CA GLY A 25 -20.55 -19.54 20.28
C GLY A 25 -19.11 -19.87 19.95
N VAL A 26 -18.87 -20.49 18.79
CA VAL A 26 -17.54 -20.57 18.20
C VAL A 26 -17.19 -19.14 17.82
N SER A 27 -16.53 -18.44 18.75
CA SER A 27 -15.81 -17.22 18.44
C SER A 27 -14.78 -17.61 17.40
N ALA A 28 -15.04 -17.27 16.13
CA ALA A 28 -14.04 -17.35 15.08
C ALA A 28 -12.89 -16.42 15.49
N ARG A 29 -11.93 -16.94 16.27
CA ARG A 29 -10.62 -16.30 16.45
C ARG A 29 -10.08 -16.16 15.05
N GLY A 30 -10.02 -14.91 14.55
CA GLY A 30 -9.47 -14.62 13.24
C GLY A 30 -8.15 -15.34 13.11
N ALA A 31 -7.99 -16.15 12.05
CA ALA A 31 -6.78 -16.92 11.82
C ALA A 31 -5.56 -16.01 11.96
N GLN A 32 -4.63 -16.39 12.83
CA GLN A 32 -3.40 -15.63 13.02
C GLN A 32 -2.62 -15.67 11.72
N VAL A 33 -2.29 -14.50 11.16
CA VAL A 33 -1.51 -14.42 9.91
C VAL A 33 -0.13 -14.99 10.16
N ASP A 34 0.29 -15.94 9.31
CA ASP A 34 1.65 -16.46 9.31
C ASP A 34 2.63 -15.36 8.86
N LEU A 35 3.45 -14.86 9.80
CA LEU A 35 4.44 -13.80 9.59
C LEU A 35 5.82 -14.33 9.20
N THR A 36 5.93 -15.57 8.72
CA THR A 36 7.18 -16.10 8.19
C THR A 36 7.62 -15.29 6.96
N PRO A 37 8.84 -14.75 6.91
CA PRO A 37 9.36 -14.06 5.74
C PRO A 37 9.22 -14.90 4.47
N GLY A 38 8.86 -14.27 3.36
CA GLY A 38 8.66 -14.96 2.09
C GLY A 38 7.34 -15.73 1.96
N LYS A 39 6.46 -15.72 2.94
CA LYS A 39 5.12 -16.36 2.89
C LYS A 39 4.01 -15.42 2.46
N PHE A 40 4.29 -14.60 1.46
CA PHE A 40 3.32 -13.70 0.81
C PHE A 40 2.95 -14.21 -0.59
N GLU A 41 1.98 -13.57 -1.25
CA GLU A 41 1.43 -14.02 -2.52
C GLU A 41 1.76 -13.08 -3.69
N TYR A 42 1.85 -11.78 -3.44
CA TYR A 42 2.15 -10.75 -4.43
C TYR A 42 2.79 -9.53 -3.77
N TYR A 43 3.46 -8.72 -4.58
CA TYR A 43 3.89 -7.39 -4.15
C TYR A 43 2.89 -6.33 -4.63
N ALA A 44 2.66 -5.30 -3.80
CA ALA A 44 2.19 -4.00 -4.25
C ALA A 44 3.41 -3.06 -4.32
N LEU A 45 3.81 -2.70 -5.52
CA LEU A 45 4.78 -1.63 -5.75
C LEU A 45 4.02 -0.32 -5.71
N ALA A 46 4.25 0.47 -4.68
CA ALA A 46 3.65 1.79 -4.48
C ALA A 46 4.64 2.87 -4.95
N LEU A 47 4.17 3.71 -5.86
CA LEU A 47 4.92 4.80 -6.46
C LEU A 47 4.16 6.10 -6.24
N SER A 48 4.70 7.02 -5.46
CA SER A 48 4.08 8.32 -5.19
C SER A 48 4.31 9.30 -6.33
N TRP A 49 3.33 10.17 -6.61
CA TRP A 49 3.56 11.42 -7.29
C TRP A 49 3.90 12.48 -6.24
N GLN A 50 5.18 12.75 -6.10
CA GLN A 50 5.69 13.55 -4.98
C GLN A 50 5.14 14.99 -4.93
N PRO A 51 4.93 15.73 -6.05
CA PRO A 51 4.30 17.05 -6.00
C PRO A 51 2.94 17.04 -5.29
N ALA A 52 2.03 16.13 -5.65
CA ALA A 52 0.71 16.04 -5.00
C ALA A 52 0.81 15.64 -3.51
N PHE A 53 1.74 14.73 -3.15
CA PHE A 53 2.01 14.41 -1.75
C PHE A 53 2.42 15.67 -0.96
N CYS A 54 3.26 16.52 -1.55
CA CYS A 54 3.79 17.71 -0.90
C CYS A 54 2.75 18.79 -0.67
N GLU A 55 1.64 18.84 -1.41
CA GLU A 55 0.54 19.75 -1.13
C GLU A 55 -0.04 19.57 0.28
N GLY A 56 -0.15 18.34 0.74
CA GLY A 56 -0.63 18.01 2.08
C GLY A 56 0.47 17.89 3.16
N HIS A 57 1.77 18.00 2.78
CA HIS A 57 2.89 17.68 3.66
C HIS A 57 4.05 18.67 3.51
N ARG A 58 3.72 19.96 3.42
CA ARG A 58 4.69 21.06 3.12
C ARG A 58 5.88 21.12 4.07
N GLU A 59 5.73 20.63 5.30
CA GLU A 59 6.76 20.60 6.34
C GLU A 59 7.77 19.46 6.20
N LYS A 60 7.50 18.46 5.36
CA LYS A 60 8.41 17.33 5.16
C LYS A 60 9.70 17.78 4.48
N LYS A 61 10.83 17.20 4.90
CA LYS A 61 12.16 17.57 4.38
C LYS A 61 12.24 17.40 2.86
N GLU A 62 11.71 16.31 2.35
CA GLU A 62 11.61 16.01 0.92
C GLU A 62 10.78 17.01 0.15
N CYS A 63 9.74 17.59 0.77
CA CYS A 63 8.89 18.61 0.17
C CYS A 63 9.51 20.01 0.22
N VAL A 64 10.11 20.38 1.37
CA VAL A 64 10.84 21.64 1.51
C VAL A 64 11.99 21.74 0.53
N SER A 65 12.65 20.63 0.22
CA SER A 65 13.81 20.59 -0.69
C SER A 65 13.45 20.23 -2.13
N GLN A 66 12.17 20.06 -2.47
CA GLN A 66 11.76 19.72 -3.83
C GLN A 66 12.01 20.88 -4.79
N THR A 67 12.62 20.58 -5.93
CA THR A 67 12.78 21.50 -7.06
C THR A 67 12.30 20.84 -8.34
N GLU A 68 12.01 21.62 -9.38
CA GLU A 68 11.53 21.10 -10.67
C GLU A 68 12.55 20.18 -11.37
N GLU A 69 13.86 20.27 -11.04
CA GLU A 69 14.92 19.46 -11.64
C GLU A 69 15.04 18.07 -11.02
N ARG A 70 14.52 17.88 -9.81
CA ARG A 70 14.63 16.60 -9.10
C ARG A 70 13.89 15.48 -9.83
N TYR A 71 14.37 14.24 -9.65
CA TYR A 71 13.76 13.04 -10.19
C TYR A 71 12.27 12.94 -9.84
N ASP A 72 11.94 13.13 -8.56
CA ASP A 72 10.60 12.99 -7.99
C ASP A 72 9.63 14.13 -8.36
N ALA A 73 10.14 15.20 -9.01
CA ALA A 73 9.31 16.25 -9.60
C ALA A 73 8.89 15.94 -11.05
N LYS A 74 9.53 14.94 -11.68
CA LYS A 74 9.36 14.60 -13.10
C LYS A 74 8.89 13.15 -13.31
N ASN A 75 9.07 12.29 -12.30
CA ASN A 75 8.77 10.86 -12.38
C ASN A 75 7.99 10.40 -11.15
N LEU A 76 7.29 9.30 -11.28
CA LEU A 76 6.83 8.56 -10.11
C LEU A 76 8.05 8.22 -9.23
N ALA A 77 7.87 8.23 -7.92
CA ALA A 77 8.93 8.01 -6.96
C ALA A 77 8.57 6.86 -6.02
N LEU A 78 9.54 6.05 -5.67
CA LEU A 78 9.35 4.87 -4.84
C LEU A 78 8.81 5.27 -3.44
N HIS A 79 7.58 4.83 -3.15
CA HIS A 79 7.05 4.81 -1.79
C HIS A 79 7.49 3.52 -1.10
N GLY A 80 7.16 2.36 -1.70
CA GLY A 80 7.53 1.07 -1.15
C GLY A 80 7.21 -0.11 -2.05
N LEU A 81 7.69 -1.29 -1.64
CA LEU A 81 7.46 -2.57 -2.33
C LEU A 81 6.90 -3.57 -1.31
N TRP A 82 5.58 -3.66 -1.18
CA TRP A 82 4.91 -4.30 -0.07
C TRP A 82 4.53 -5.76 -0.37
N PRO A 83 5.13 -6.75 0.33
CA PRO A 83 4.64 -8.13 0.29
C PRO A 83 3.24 -8.22 0.89
N ASN A 84 2.29 -8.80 0.15
CA ASN A 84 0.89 -8.88 0.53
C ASN A 84 0.33 -10.31 0.45
N LYS A 85 -0.72 -10.57 1.23
CA LYS A 85 -1.54 -11.80 1.19
C LYS A 85 -2.97 -11.45 0.80
N ARG A 86 -3.59 -12.30 -0.01
CA ARG A 86 -5.03 -12.17 -0.31
C ARG A 86 -5.85 -12.45 0.93
N GLY A 87 -6.93 -11.70 1.09
CA GLY A 87 -7.79 -11.79 2.28
C GLY A 87 -7.23 -11.11 3.53
N ASP A 88 -6.02 -10.59 3.52
CA ASP A 88 -5.45 -9.83 4.63
C ASP A 88 -5.86 -8.34 4.58
N ARG A 89 -7.17 -8.10 4.70
CA ARG A 89 -7.77 -6.75 4.63
C ARG A 89 -7.21 -5.75 5.64
N GLN A 90 -6.53 -6.22 6.69
CA GLN A 90 -5.97 -5.38 7.74
C GLN A 90 -4.45 -5.21 7.61
N HIS A 91 -3.86 -5.67 6.50
CA HIS A 91 -2.42 -5.62 6.23
C HIS A 91 -1.56 -6.11 7.41
N LYS A 92 -2.01 -7.22 8.03
CA LYS A 92 -1.34 -7.82 9.19
C LYS A 92 -0.04 -8.53 8.83
N TYR A 93 0.15 -8.87 7.55
CA TYR A 93 1.39 -9.43 7.06
C TYR A 93 2.46 -8.35 6.98
N ALA A 94 2.97 -7.98 8.13
CA ALA A 94 3.94 -6.92 8.32
C ALA A 94 4.86 -7.22 9.51
N TYR A 95 6.01 -6.58 9.58
CA TYR A 95 7.02 -6.72 10.64
C TYR A 95 7.49 -8.16 10.85
N CYS A 96 7.70 -8.93 9.78
CA CYS A 96 8.12 -10.32 9.83
C CYS A 96 9.49 -10.44 10.51
N GLY A 97 9.56 -11.14 11.65
CA GLY A 97 10.79 -11.30 12.43
C GLY A 97 11.28 -10.02 13.15
N VAL A 98 10.54 -8.93 13.13
CA VAL A 98 10.94 -7.66 13.75
C VAL A 98 10.63 -7.65 15.25
N GLY A 99 11.65 -7.38 16.06
CA GLY A 99 11.50 -7.28 17.51
C GLY A 99 10.67 -6.07 17.97
N LYS A 100 10.00 -6.22 19.11
CA LYS A 100 9.09 -5.20 19.69
C LYS A 100 9.75 -3.81 19.82
N LYS A 101 11.03 -3.75 20.20
CA LYS A 101 11.78 -2.48 20.34
C LYS A 101 11.81 -1.69 19.03
N THR A 102 12.17 -2.35 17.92
CA THR A 102 12.21 -1.71 16.60
C THR A 102 10.81 -1.35 16.11
N LYS A 103 9.83 -2.25 16.28
CA LYS A 103 8.43 -1.98 15.92
C LYS A 103 7.86 -0.76 16.66
N ASN A 104 8.22 -0.53 17.92
CA ASN A 104 7.76 0.63 18.69
C ASN A 104 8.35 1.97 18.18
N LEU A 105 9.45 1.93 17.43
CA LEU A 105 10.06 3.09 16.76
C LEU A 105 9.41 3.41 15.42
N ASP A 106 8.49 2.59 14.95
CA ASP A 106 7.82 2.80 13.66
C ASP A 106 6.71 3.86 13.78
N LYS A 107 7.18 5.09 13.88
CA LYS A 107 6.39 6.34 13.86
C LYS A 107 7.18 7.36 13.05
N PRO A 108 6.54 8.22 12.27
CA PRO A 108 7.22 9.17 11.38
C PRO A 108 8.37 9.93 12.05
N ASP A 109 8.15 10.45 13.25
CA ASP A 109 9.16 11.21 14.02
C ASP A 109 10.28 10.36 14.60
N SER A 110 10.19 9.04 14.50
CA SER A 110 11.12 8.08 15.10
C SER A 110 11.82 7.17 14.08
N TRP A 111 11.45 7.21 12.80
CA TRP A 111 12.04 6.34 11.77
C TRP A 111 13.56 6.44 11.70
N CYS A 112 14.12 7.65 11.83
CA CYS A 112 15.58 7.86 11.84
C CYS A 112 16.30 7.25 13.05
N ARG A 113 15.57 6.84 14.08
CA ARG A 113 16.09 6.16 15.27
C ARG A 113 16.06 4.63 15.17
N MET A 114 15.45 4.09 14.12
CA MET A 114 15.47 2.67 13.83
C MET A 114 16.88 2.20 13.48
N PRO A 115 17.22 0.92 13.64
CA PRO A 115 18.55 0.41 13.29
C PRO A 115 18.90 0.71 11.83
N LYS A 116 20.16 1.10 11.58
CA LYS A 116 20.64 1.40 10.22
C LYS A 116 20.56 0.16 9.33
N LEU A 117 20.15 0.37 8.08
CA LEU A 117 20.12 -0.67 7.06
C LEU A 117 21.55 -0.96 6.55
N LYS A 118 21.79 -2.22 6.22
CA LYS A 118 23.03 -2.63 5.54
C LYS A 118 22.77 -2.60 4.04
N LEU A 119 23.19 -1.53 3.40
CA LEU A 119 23.13 -1.32 1.95
C LEU A 119 24.54 -1.30 1.39
N THR A 120 24.69 -1.64 0.11
CA THR A 120 25.93 -1.36 -0.64
C THR A 120 26.01 0.14 -0.95
N ASP A 121 27.20 0.64 -1.28
CA ASP A 121 27.39 2.06 -1.63
C ASP A 121 26.49 2.43 -2.81
N GLU A 122 26.43 1.61 -3.85
CA GLU A 122 25.56 1.81 -5.01
C GLU A 122 24.07 1.96 -4.61
N THR A 123 23.55 1.07 -3.76
CA THR A 123 22.15 1.16 -3.32
C THR A 123 21.93 2.38 -2.41
N ALA A 124 22.89 2.70 -1.55
CA ALA A 124 22.80 3.85 -0.65
C ALA A 124 22.83 5.19 -1.40
N GLU A 125 23.55 5.28 -2.52
CA GLU A 125 23.61 6.46 -3.39
C GLU A 125 22.35 6.59 -4.27
N ASN A 126 21.83 5.49 -4.80
CA ASN A 126 20.68 5.50 -5.69
C ASN A 126 19.35 5.68 -4.94
N LEU A 127 19.19 5.05 -3.78
CA LEU A 127 17.91 5.03 -3.06
C LEU A 127 17.34 6.44 -2.76
N PRO A 128 18.12 7.45 -2.33
CA PRO A 128 17.61 8.81 -2.14
C PRO A 128 17.09 9.49 -3.41
N ILE A 129 17.55 9.06 -4.59
CA ILE A 129 17.09 9.60 -5.88
C ILE A 129 15.67 9.11 -6.16
N TYR A 130 15.44 7.81 -6.02
CA TYR A 130 14.16 7.17 -6.32
C TYR A 130 13.14 7.30 -5.18
N MET A 131 13.59 7.39 -3.92
CA MET A 131 12.75 7.49 -2.73
C MET A 131 13.00 8.83 -2.01
N PRO A 132 12.31 9.91 -2.36
CA PRO A 132 12.50 11.24 -1.74
C PRO A 132 12.26 11.22 -0.23
N GLY A 133 11.33 10.42 0.27
CA GLY A 133 11.09 10.19 1.70
C GLY A 133 12.28 9.62 2.47
N TYR A 134 13.38 9.23 1.78
CA TYR A 134 14.66 8.90 2.42
C TYR A 134 15.16 10.04 3.31
N ALA A 135 14.92 11.29 2.92
CA ALA A 135 15.23 12.48 3.73
C ALA A 135 14.57 12.47 5.11
N SER A 136 13.41 11.84 5.22
CA SER A 136 12.65 11.62 6.45
C SER A 136 12.79 10.19 7.01
N CYS A 137 13.77 9.42 6.51
CA CYS A 137 14.07 8.04 6.90
C CYS A 137 12.95 7.03 6.59
N LEU A 138 12.13 7.28 5.56
CA LEU A 138 11.06 6.39 5.09
C LEU A 138 11.58 4.98 4.80
N GLN A 139 12.80 4.83 4.26
CA GLN A 139 13.40 3.53 3.98
C GLN A 139 13.50 2.62 5.21
N ASN A 140 13.62 3.17 6.42
CA ASN A 140 13.62 2.37 7.63
C ASN A 140 12.22 1.81 7.91
N HIS A 141 11.17 2.63 7.78
CA HIS A 141 9.78 2.20 7.88
C HIS A 141 9.49 1.12 6.84
N GLU A 142 9.79 1.38 5.58
CA GLU A 142 9.52 0.48 4.46
C GLU A 142 10.23 -0.86 4.63
N TRP A 143 11.47 -0.85 5.11
CA TRP A 143 12.18 -2.09 5.39
C TRP A 143 11.57 -2.85 6.56
N TYR A 144 11.49 -2.23 7.74
CA TYR A 144 11.08 -2.94 8.95
C TYR A 144 9.63 -3.38 8.94
N LYS A 145 8.74 -2.61 8.35
CA LYS A 145 7.33 -2.97 8.25
C LYS A 145 7.05 -3.94 7.12
N HIS A 146 7.61 -3.72 5.96
CA HIS A 146 7.28 -4.43 4.72
C HIS A 146 8.43 -5.30 4.22
N GLY A 147 9.62 -4.73 4.02
CA GLY A 147 10.76 -5.40 3.40
C GLY A 147 11.20 -6.67 4.11
N THR A 148 11.16 -6.70 5.46
CA THR A 148 11.47 -7.89 6.26
C THR A 148 10.56 -9.08 5.93
N CYS A 149 9.38 -8.84 5.40
CA CYS A 149 8.44 -9.88 4.98
C CYS A 149 8.73 -10.46 3.59
N SER A 150 9.59 -9.80 2.79
CA SER A 150 9.93 -10.26 1.44
C SER A 150 10.76 -11.55 1.42
N GLY A 151 11.53 -11.79 2.49
CA GLY A 151 12.55 -12.84 2.54
C GLY A 151 13.86 -12.47 1.85
N LEU A 152 13.97 -11.25 1.31
CA LEU A 152 15.20 -10.68 0.72
C LEU A 152 16.07 -10.03 1.82
N LYS A 153 17.31 -9.72 1.49
CA LYS A 153 18.13 -8.78 2.27
C LYS A 153 17.72 -7.34 1.93
N ALA A 154 17.96 -6.39 2.84
CA ALA A 154 17.58 -4.99 2.65
C ALA A 154 18.17 -4.40 1.35
N ASN A 155 19.43 -4.70 1.07
CA ASN A 155 20.09 -4.26 -0.16
C ASN A 155 19.34 -4.74 -1.40
N ASP A 156 19.08 -6.05 -1.49
CA ASP A 156 18.48 -6.67 -2.68
C ASP A 156 17.01 -6.20 -2.87
N TYR A 157 16.32 -5.95 -1.76
CA TYR A 157 14.96 -5.41 -1.76
C TYR A 157 14.91 -4.00 -2.35
N PHE A 158 15.77 -3.09 -1.89
CA PHE A 158 15.78 -1.71 -2.39
C PHE A 158 16.41 -1.61 -3.78
N ALA A 159 17.48 -2.34 -4.07
CA ALA A 159 18.06 -2.37 -5.40
C ALA A 159 17.04 -2.82 -6.47
N ALA A 160 16.26 -3.87 -6.18
CA ALA A 160 15.21 -4.33 -7.09
C ALA A 160 14.11 -3.26 -7.26
N ALA A 161 13.68 -2.62 -6.16
CA ALA A 161 12.64 -1.59 -6.22
C ALA A 161 13.08 -0.36 -7.04
N CYS A 162 14.30 0.14 -6.82
CA CYS A 162 14.87 1.25 -7.59
C CYS A 162 15.02 0.88 -9.09
N THR A 163 15.48 -0.34 -9.38
CA THR A 163 15.61 -0.81 -10.77
C THR A 163 14.27 -0.84 -11.49
N ILE A 164 13.21 -1.31 -10.81
CA ILE A 164 11.86 -1.34 -11.40
C ILE A 164 11.34 0.09 -11.60
N ASP A 165 11.48 0.97 -10.61
CA ASP A 165 11.03 2.37 -10.70
C ASP A 165 11.71 3.10 -11.87
N SER A 166 13.03 2.97 -12.01
CA SER A 166 13.77 3.52 -13.16
C SER A 166 13.20 3.04 -14.51
N LYS A 167 12.86 1.74 -14.63
CA LYS A 167 12.29 1.19 -15.88
C LYS A 167 10.87 1.68 -16.14
N ILE A 168 10.08 1.93 -15.10
CA ILE A 168 8.76 2.56 -15.23
C ILE A 168 8.91 4.01 -15.70
N ALA A 169 9.85 4.77 -15.17
CA ALA A 169 10.11 6.15 -15.63
C ALA A 169 10.49 6.21 -17.12
N ASP A 170 11.26 5.23 -17.61
CA ASP A 170 11.69 5.13 -19.01
C ASP A 170 10.58 4.64 -19.96
N SER A 171 9.48 4.09 -19.45
CA SER A 171 8.37 3.52 -20.25
C SER A 171 7.48 4.59 -20.88
N SER A 172 6.60 4.21 -21.82
CA SER A 172 5.59 5.13 -22.38
C SER A 172 4.64 5.64 -21.30
N PHE A 173 4.28 4.78 -20.34
CA PHE A 173 3.46 5.13 -19.18
C PHE A 173 4.13 6.21 -18.31
N GLY A 174 5.41 6.04 -17.95
CA GLY A 174 6.16 7.04 -17.18
C GLY A 174 6.32 8.35 -17.94
N LYS A 175 6.65 8.28 -19.24
CA LYS A 175 6.77 9.45 -20.12
C LYS A 175 5.45 10.19 -20.32
N PHE A 176 4.32 9.47 -20.36
CA PHE A 176 3.01 10.11 -20.42
C PHE A 176 2.79 10.98 -19.17
N ILE A 177 3.12 10.48 -17.99
CA ILE A 177 3.01 11.25 -16.74
C ILE A 177 3.89 12.50 -16.81
N SER A 178 5.18 12.36 -17.13
CA SER A 178 6.13 13.47 -17.17
C SER A 178 5.79 14.53 -18.23
N ASN A 179 5.19 14.11 -19.35
CA ASN A 179 4.79 15.05 -20.43
C ASN A 179 3.46 15.78 -20.12
N ASN A 180 2.73 15.36 -19.09
CA ASN A 180 1.46 15.97 -18.72
C ASN A 180 1.49 16.67 -17.35
N ILE A 181 2.67 16.99 -16.84
CA ILE A 181 2.82 17.75 -15.60
C ILE A 181 2.09 19.09 -15.70
N GLY A 182 1.28 19.42 -14.69
CA GLY A 182 0.42 20.62 -14.64
C GLY A 182 -0.91 20.46 -15.39
N ASN A 183 -1.13 19.38 -16.11
CA ASN A 183 -2.32 19.18 -16.94
C ASN A 183 -3.30 18.17 -16.35
N ALA A 184 -4.58 18.33 -16.69
CA ALA A 184 -5.60 17.33 -16.45
C ALA A 184 -5.49 16.21 -17.49
N VAL A 185 -5.55 14.95 -17.03
CA VAL A 185 -5.55 13.75 -17.87
C VAL A 185 -6.73 12.84 -17.51
N SER A 186 -7.15 11.99 -18.43
CA SER A 186 -8.13 10.96 -18.10
C SER A 186 -7.46 9.70 -17.52
N SER A 187 -8.15 9.03 -16.61
CA SER A 187 -7.72 7.73 -16.10
C SER A 187 -7.50 6.73 -17.24
N ASP A 188 -8.41 6.72 -18.22
CA ASP A 188 -8.31 5.82 -19.37
C ASP A 188 -7.07 6.08 -20.20
N SER A 189 -6.76 7.36 -20.53
CA SER A 189 -5.56 7.69 -21.31
C SER A 189 -4.28 7.23 -20.62
N LEU A 190 -4.20 7.39 -19.31
CA LEU A 190 -3.04 6.91 -18.54
C LEU A 190 -2.95 5.39 -18.52
N LEU A 191 -4.08 4.70 -18.36
CA LEU A 191 -4.13 3.24 -18.38
C LEU A 191 -3.90 2.64 -19.78
N ASP A 192 -4.24 3.37 -20.86
CA ASP A 192 -3.91 2.99 -22.24
C ASP A 192 -2.40 2.95 -22.45
N GLU A 193 -1.65 3.93 -21.94
CA GLU A 193 -0.19 3.92 -22.03
C GLU A 193 0.42 2.76 -21.23
N PHE A 194 -0.18 2.39 -20.09
CA PHE A 194 0.22 1.21 -19.34
C PHE A 194 -0.03 -0.09 -20.13
N GLU A 195 -1.18 -0.22 -20.79
CA GLU A 195 -1.48 -1.38 -21.67
C GLU A 195 -0.58 -1.45 -22.89
N LYS A 196 -0.21 -0.31 -23.44
CA LYS A 196 0.73 -0.22 -24.57
C LYS A 196 2.11 -0.77 -24.22
N ASP A 197 2.63 -0.46 -23.03
CA ASP A 197 3.92 -0.96 -22.56
C ASP A 197 3.87 -2.44 -22.15
N TYR A 198 2.78 -2.88 -21.50
CA TYR A 198 2.73 -4.14 -20.75
C TYR A 198 1.70 -5.14 -21.30
N GLY A 199 1.05 -4.80 -22.40
CA GLY A 199 0.12 -5.67 -23.14
C GLY A 199 -1.34 -5.54 -22.72
N ALA A 200 -2.22 -5.93 -23.63
CA ALA A 200 -3.67 -5.85 -23.46
C ALA A 200 -4.14 -6.58 -22.19
N GLY A 201 -5.03 -5.92 -21.44
CA GLY A 201 -5.57 -6.42 -20.17
C GLY A 201 -4.64 -6.24 -18.97
N SER A 202 -3.52 -5.51 -19.11
CA SER A 202 -2.63 -5.20 -17.97
C SER A 202 -3.24 -4.20 -17.00
N ARG A 203 -4.25 -3.41 -17.38
CA ARG A 203 -4.99 -2.47 -16.50
C ARG A 203 -5.44 -3.08 -15.17
N LYS A 204 -5.73 -4.38 -15.13
CA LYS A 204 -6.15 -5.08 -13.91
C LYS A 204 -5.04 -5.28 -12.87
N PHE A 205 -3.82 -4.91 -13.21
CA PHE A 205 -2.64 -5.02 -12.35
C PHE A 205 -2.15 -3.68 -11.82
N ILE A 206 -2.89 -2.61 -12.06
CA ILE A 206 -2.55 -1.26 -11.63
C ILE A 206 -3.77 -0.58 -11.00
N ASN A 207 -3.54 0.20 -9.95
CA ASN A 207 -4.54 1.09 -9.36
C ASN A 207 -3.99 2.51 -9.27
N LEU A 208 -4.84 3.49 -9.56
CA LEU A 208 -4.55 4.92 -9.46
C LEU A 208 -5.19 5.49 -8.20
N PHE A 209 -4.42 6.23 -7.41
CA PHE A 209 -4.89 6.89 -6.21
C PHE A 209 -4.73 8.40 -6.36
N CYS A 210 -5.78 9.11 -5.95
CA CYS A 210 -5.83 10.56 -6.04
C CYS A 210 -6.18 11.14 -4.67
N ASP A 211 -5.50 12.23 -4.33
CA ASP A 211 -5.84 13.10 -3.22
C ASP A 211 -6.56 14.36 -3.73
N ARG A 212 -7.16 15.11 -2.82
CA ARG A 212 -7.82 16.37 -3.16
C ARG A 212 -7.07 17.55 -2.55
N ALA A 213 -6.72 18.50 -3.40
CA ALA A 213 -6.24 19.82 -2.99
C ALA A 213 -7.00 20.89 -3.79
N ASP A 214 -7.47 21.94 -3.13
CA ASP A 214 -8.22 23.05 -3.70
C ASP A 214 -9.40 22.64 -4.60
N GLY A 215 -10.13 21.59 -4.18
CA GLY A 215 -11.26 21.05 -4.93
C GLY A 215 -10.90 20.20 -6.14
N LYS A 216 -9.62 20.10 -6.50
CA LYS A 216 -9.10 19.29 -7.63
C LYS A 216 -8.68 17.92 -7.16
N ALA A 217 -8.83 16.92 -8.04
CA ALA A 217 -8.24 15.60 -7.83
C ALA A 217 -6.82 15.61 -8.42
N LEU A 218 -5.83 15.26 -7.60
CA LEU A 218 -4.42 15.16 -7.98
C LEU A 218 -4.00 13.70 -7.94
N LEU A 219 -3.31 13.21 -8.97
CA LEU A 219 -2.67 11.88 -8.88
C LEU A 219 -1.68 11.89 -7.71
N SER A 220 -1.88 11.05 -6.71
CA SER A 220 -0.98 10.99 -5.54
C SER A 220 -0.15 9.71 -5.48
N GLU A 221 -0.70 8.58 -5.95
CA GLU A 221 0.02 7.31 -5.93
C GLU A 221 -0.46 6.38 -7.05
N VAL A 222 0.45 5.59 -7.57
CA VAL A 222 0.18 4.46 -8.45
C VAL A 222 0.63 3.18 -7.75
N ARG A 223 -0.23 2.17 -7.72
CA ARG A 223 0.15 0.83 -7.25
C ARG A 223 0.13 -0.17 -8.38
N ILE A 224 1.26 -0.82 -8.60
CA ILE A 224 1.42 -1.90 -9.58
C ILE A 224 1.61 -3.21 -8.82
N TYR A 225 0.81 -4.22 -9.18
CA TYR A 225 0.81 -5.49 -8.47
C TYR A 225 1.65 -6.52 -9.19
N LEU A 226 2.68 -7.05 -8.51
CA LEU A 226 3.71 -7.88 -9.08
C LEU A 226 3.71 -9.28 -8.47
N LYS A 227 4.12 -10.27 -9.27
CA LYS A 227 4.39 -11.61 -8.79
C LYS A 227 5.51 -11.58 -7.74
N LYS A 228 5.54 -12.60 -6.90
CA LYS A 228 6.54 -12.79 -5.85
C LYS A 228 7.98 -12.82 -6.38
N LYS A 229 8.20 -13.38 -7.58
CA LYS A 229 9.50 -13.33 -8.25
C LYS A 229 9.62 -12.03 -9.02
N LEU A 230 10.44 -11.13 -8.52
CA LEU A 230 10.73 -9.85 -9.18
C LEU A 230 11.62 -10.05 -10.42
N PRO A 231 11.45 -9.23 -11.46
CA PRO A 231 12.31 -9.25 -12.63
C PRO A 231 13.68 -8.65 -12.30
N GLY A 232 14.76 -9.40 -12.53
CA GLY A 232 16.12 -8.93 -12.21
C GLY A 232 16.59 -7.72 -13.02
N ASN A 233 16.01 -7.49 -14.19
CA ASN A 233 16.30 -6.34 -15.06
C ASN A 233 15.29 -5.18 -14.93
N GLY A 234 14.33 -5.27 -13.99
CA GLY A 234 13.27 -4.28 -13.78
C GLY A 234 12.17 -4.25 -14.83
N ILE A 235 12.25 -5.05 -15.90
CA ILE A 235 11.24 -5.11 -16.96
C ILE A 235 10.04 -5.96 -16.47
N LEU A 236 8.86 -5.36 -16.43
CA LEU A 236 7.68 -5.94 -15.79
C LEU A 236 6.93 -6.98 -16.62
N ASN A 237 7.25 -7.16 -17.92
CA ASN A 237 6.53 -8.07 -18.80
C ASN A 237 6.43 -9.49 -18.21
N GLY A 238 5.19 -9.97 -18.06
CA GLY A 238 4.91 -11.26 -17.45
C GLY A 238 5.09 -11.33 -15.92
N SER A 239 5.45 -10.23 -15.27
CA SER A 239 5.71 -10.17 -13.82
C SER A 239 4.50 -9.75 -12.98
N PHE A 240 3.33 -9.54 -13.59
CA PHE A 240 2.14 -9.05 -12.90
C PHE A 240 1.39 -10.12 -12.13
N ALA A 241 0.74 -9.71 -11.05
CA ALA A 241 -0.18 -10.49 -10.25
C ALA A 241 -1.49 -9.73 -10.05
N LEU A 242 -2.62 -10.43 -9.93
CA LEU A 242 -3.86 -9.77 -9.54
C LEU A 242 -3.77 -9.32 -8.08
N PRO A 243 -4.20 -8.09 -7.76
CA PRO A 243 -4.33 -7.65 -6.38
C PRO A 243 -5.42 -8.42 -5.62
N ASP A 244 -5.49 -8.22 -4.31
CA ASP A 244 -6.69 -8.57 -3.54
C ASP A 244 -7.89 -7.75 -4.03
N LYS A 245 -9.09 -8.32 -3.95
CA LYS A 245 -10.33 -7.63 -4.37
C LYS A 245 -10.63 -6.37 -3.55
N SER A 246 -10.04 -6.22 -2.39
CA SER A 246 -10.15 -5.02 -1.56
C SER A 246 -9.24 -3.87 -2.01
N GLU A 247 -8.20 -4.17 -2.80
CA GLU A 247 -7.31 -3.18 -3.38
C GLU A 247 -8.00 -2.48 -4.56
N ARG A 248 -8.38 -1.23 -4.38
CA ARG A 248 -9.06 -0.44 -5.41
C ARG A 248 -8.51 0.98 -5.40
N GLY A 249 -8.27 1.52 -6.60
CA GLY A 249 -7.98 2.93 -6.78
C GLY A 249 -9.19 3.81 -6.46
N ASN A 250 -8.95 5.09 -6.31
CA ASN A 250 -9.97 6.10 -5.98
C ASN A 250 -9.93 7.31 -6.91
N CYS A 251 -9.07 7.32 -7.94
CA CYS A 251 -9.05 8.40 -8.90
C CYS A 251 -10.38 8.50 -9.65
N PRO A 252 -10.91 9.71 -9.87
CA PRO A 252 -12.01 9.93 -10.79
C PRO A 252 -11.57 9.73 -12.25
N ASP A 253 -12.51 9.84 -13.19
CA ASP A 253 -12.23 9.71 -14.63
C ASP A 253 -11.22 10.76 -15.15
N SER A 254 -11.10 11.90 -14.47
CA SER A 254 -10.10 12.92 -14.78
C SER A 254 -9.46 13.45 -13.51
N PHE A 255 -8.14 13.65 -13.56
CA PHE A 255 -7.33 14.19 -12.48
C PHE A 255 -6.14 14.98 -13.03
N ILE A 256 -5.47 15.74 -12.18
CA ILE A 256 -4.30 16.53 -12.55
C ILE A 256 -3.03 15.77 -12.15
N ILE A 257 -2.01 15.81 -13.02
CA ILE A 257 -0.64 15.47 -12.68
C ILE A 257 0.01 16.75 -12.18
N ASP A 258 0.08 16.91 -10.87
CA ASP A 258 0.51 18.15 -10.24
C ASP A 258 1.96 18.49 -10.56
N LYS A 259 2.33 19.77 -10.53
CA LYS A 259 3.69 20.27 -10.72
C LYS A 259 4.38 20.47 -9.37
N ALA A 260 5.71 20.41 -9.36
CA ALA A 260 6.49 20.78 -8.17
C ALA A 260 6.23 22.22 -7.75
N GLY A 261 6.35 22.49 -6.47
CA GLY A 261 5.96 23.74 -5.82
C GLY A 261 4.60 23.62 -5.13
N PHE A 262 4.23 24.65 -4.38
CA PHE A 262 2.96 24.66 -3.67
C PHE A 262 1.95 25.50 -4.43
N SER A 263 0.70 25.06 -4.44
CA SER A 263 -0.41 25.90 -4.90
C SER A 263 -0.43 27.17 -4.06
N GLU A 264 -0.49 28.33 -4.72
CA GLU A 264 -0.73 29.62 -4.05
C GLU A 264 -2.18 29.60 -3.52
N ASN A 265 -2.34 29.82 -2.21
CA ASN A 265 -3.64 29.98 -1.56
C ASN A 265 -4.28 31.32 -1.91
#